data_54761213560b3a24beb5486d8496918f
#
_entry.id   54761213560b3a24beb5486d8496918f
#
_cell.length_a   1.000
_cell.length_b   1.000
_cell.length_c   1.000
_cell.angle_alpha   90.00
_cell.angle_beta   90.00
_cell.angle_gamma   90.00
#
_symmetry.space_group_name_H-M   'P 1'
#
loop_
_entity.id
_entity.type
_entity.pdbx_description
1 polymer ?
#
loop_
_entity_poly.entity_id
_entity_poly.type
_entity_poly.pdbx_seq_one_letter_code
_entity_poly.pdbx_strand_id
1 'polypeptide(L)'
;MADPFASMASLKNQGLVIQKDNTHFLVERNFFISIMALRLASIKFDEAWYLSKYPDVRDAVKRRVVSSGRHHYVSFGYYEHRMPTSIHINEKWYLESYPDVAEAIRKGIYKSGQAHFELVGFGEGRLPYANFQF
;
A
#
# COMPACT_ATOMS: atom_id res chain seq x y z
N MET A 1 -0.12 18.54 17.98
CA MET A 1 -0.81 18.60 16.67
C MET A 1 -0.03 19.54 15.77
N ALA A 2 0.32 19.08 14.56
CA ALA A 2 0.98 19.95 13.61
C ALA A 2 0.02 21.07 13.15
N ASP A 3 0.51 22.29 13.04
CA ASP A 3 -0.25 23.40 12.50
C ASP A 3 -0.55 23.10 11.01
N PRO A 4 -1.83 23.01 10.60
CA PRO A 4 -2.17 22.69 9.21
C PRO A 4 -1.72 23.78 8.22
N PHE A 5 -1.33 24.93 8.70
CA PHE A 5 -0.85 26.06 7.91
C PHE A 5 0.68 26.25 7.96
N ALA A 6 1.41 25.24 8.45
CA ALA A 6 2.87 25.31 8.45
C ALA A 6 3.40 25.55 7.02
N SER A 7 4.22 26.58 6.86
CA SER A 7 4.81 26.91 5.57
C SER A 7 5.93 25.92 5.19
N MET A 8 6.25 25.84 3.91
CA MET A 8 7.40 25.05 3.44
C MET A 8 8.70 25.50 4.13
N ALA A 9 8.86 26.80 4.38
CA ALA A 9 10.02 27.33 5.12
C ALA A 9 10.04 26.78 6.56
N SER A 10 8.90 26.71 7.23
CA SER A 10 8.79 26.11 8.57
C SER A 10 9.18 24.64 8.58
N LEU A 11 8.71 23.85 7.60
CA LEU A 11 9.08 22.44 7.47
C LEU A 11 10.59 22.25 7.25
N LYS A 12 11.19 23.09 6.42
CA LYS A 12 12.65 23.09 6.19
C LYS A 12 13.42 23.47 7.46
N ASN A 13 12.99 24.50 8.17
CA ASN A 13 13.64 24.96 9.40
C ASN A 13 13.57 23.90 10.53
N GLN A 14 12.53 23.09 10.55
CA GLN A 14 12.39 21.97 11.48
C GLN A 14 13.11 20.69 11.03
N GLY A 15 13.76 20.70 9.84
CA GLY A 15 14.43 19.53 9.30
C GLY A 15 13.50 18.41 8.82
N LEU A 16 12.20 18.70 8.70
CA LEU A 16 11.21 17.71 8.24
C LEU A 16 11.26 17.51 6.72
N VAL A 17 11.68 18.51 5.98
CA VAL A 17 11.85 18.47 4.53
C VAL A 17 13.19 19.13 4.17
N ILE A 18 13.98 18.44 3.36
CA ILE A 18 15.24 18.97 2.82
C ILE A 18 15.15 18.91 1.29
N GLN A 19 15.37 20.03 0.63
CA GLN A 19 15.45 20.07 -0.83
C GLN A 19 16.78 19.46 -1.28
N LYS A 20 16.70 18.35 -2.01
CA LYS A 20 17.87 17.65 -2.56
C LYS A 20 18.32 18.27 -3.89
N ASP A 21 17.37 18.49 -4.78
CA ASP A 21 17.56 19.09 -6.10
C ASP A 21 16.26 19.75 -6.58
N ASN A 22 16.18 20.17 -7.84
CA ASN A 22 14.99 20.82 -8.40
C ASN A 22 13.76 19.91 -8.51
N THR A 23 13.94 18.59 -8.39
CA THR A 23 12.88 17.57 -8.61
C THR A 23 12.60 16.71 -7.39
N HIS A 24 13.49 16.70 -6.38
CA HIS A 24 13.41 15.82 -5.24
C HIS A 24 13.53 16.52 -3.90
N PHE A 25 12.75 16.02 -2.95
CA PHE A 25 12.90 16.34 -1.52
C PHE A 25 13.30 15.09 -0.75
N LEU A 26 14.11 15.28 0.29
CA LEU A 26 14.24 14.29 1.37
C LEU A 26 13.25 14.69 2.46
N VAL A 27 12.48 13.71 2.94
CA VAL A 27 11.43 13.91 3.93
C VAL A 27 11.75 13.07 5.15
N GLU A 28 11.64 13.67 6.34
CA GLU A 28 11.83 12.95 7.60
C GLU A 28 10.78 11.83 7.71
N ARG A 29 11.22 10.64 8.18
CA ARG A 29 10.43 9.41 8.13
C ARG A 29 9.08 9.53 8.84
N ASN A 30 9.06 10.03 10.08
CA ASN A 30 7.82 10.12 10.86
C ASN A 30 6.87 11.17 10.28
N PHE A 31 7.42 12.25 9.75
CA PHE A 31 6.65 13.26 9.02
C PHE A 31 6.02 12.67 7.75
N PHE A 32 6.77 11.90 6.97
CA PHE A 32 6.24 11.17 5.81
C PHE A 32 5.09 10.24 6.19
N ILE A 33 5.26 9.44 7.26
CA ILE A 33 4.21 8.54 7.76
C ILE A 33 2.95 9.32 8.14
N SER A 34 3.09 10.48 8.79
CA SER A 34 1.94 11.32 9.18
C SER A 34 1.17 11.88 7.97
N ILE A 35 1.87 12.27 6.91
CA ILE A 35 1.25 12.70 5.64
C ILE A 35 0.56 11.52 4.96
N MET A 36 1.22 10.37 4.90
CA MET A 36 0.65 9.16 4.30
C MET A 36 -0.60 8.69 5.03
N ALA A 37 -0.66 8.83 6.35
CA ALA A 37 -1.86 8.47 7.12
C ALA A 37 -3.12 9.23 6.64
N LEU A 38 -2.99 10.50 6.31
CA LEU A 38 -4.09 11.30 5.75
C LEU A 38 -4.54 10.76 4.39
N ARG A 39 -3.60 10.41 3.52
CA ARG A 39 -3.90 9.83 2.20
C ARG A 39 -4.54 8.44 2.33
N LEU A 40 -3.96 7.58 3.16
CA LEU A 40 -4.43 6.21 3.36
C LEU A 40 -5.82 6.14 4.02
N ALA A 41 -6.18 7.12 4.86
CA ALA A 41 -7.50 7.22 5.44
C ALA A 41 -8.61 7.51 4.39
N SER A 42 -8.25 8.06 3.24
CA SER A 42 -9.18 8.47 2.18
C SER A 42 -9.30 7.49 1.00
N ILE A 43 -8.43 6.47 0.91
CA ILE A 43 -8.49 5.50 -0.19
C ILE A 43 -9.67 4.53 -0.01
N LYS A 44 -10.04 3.86 -1.12
CA LYS A 44 -11.00 2.77 -1.06
C LYS A 44 -10.48 1.65 -0.16
N PHE A 45 -11.28 1.29 0.83
CA PHE A 45 -10.97 0.24 1.78
C PHE A 45 -12.21 -0.61 2.06
N ASP A 46 -12.06 -1.92 2.04
CA ASP A 46 -13.13 -2.86 2.36
C ASP A 46 -12.82 -3.56 3.69
N GLU A 47 -13.47 -3.10 4.77
CA GLU A 47 -13.26 -3.62 6.14
C GLU A 47 -13.56 -5.11 6.23
N ALA A 48 -14.70 -5.55 5.68
CA ALA A 48 -15.11 -6.95 5.76
C ALA A 48 -14.15 -7.86 4.99
N TRP A 49 -13.78 -7.46 3.78
CA TRP A 49 -12.81 -8.18 2.98
C TRP A 49 -11.44 -8.24 3.67
N TYR A 50 -10.97 -7.09 4.21
CA TYR A 50 -9.67 -7.01 4.88
C TYR A 50 -9.57 -7.94 6.09
N LEU A 51 -10.59 -7.95 6.95
CA LEU A 51 -10.63 -8.81 8.13
C LEU A 51 -10.81 -10.30 7.76
N SER A 52 -11.44 -10.58 6.62
CA SER A 52 -11.52 -11.94 6.08
C SER A 52 -10.17 -12.41 5.49
N LYS A 53 -9.50 -11.52 4.76
CA LYS A 53 -8.21 -11.81 4.12
C LYS A 53 -7.07 -11.95 5.13
N TYR A 54 -7.12 -11.20 6.22
CA TYR A 54 -6.08 -11.14 7.26
C TYR A 54 -6.62 -11.53 8.64
N PRO A 55 -6.68 -12.86 8.94
CA PRO A 55 -7.23 -13.36 10.20
C PRO A 55 -6.50 -12.84 11.45
N ASP A 56 -5.20 -12.60 11.36
CA ASP A 56 -4.39 -12.02 12.44
C ASP A 56 -4.91 -10.63 12.84
N VAL A 57 -5.26 -9.79 11.86
CA VAL A 57 -5.84 -8.46 12.09
C VAL A 57 -7.24 -8.58 12.67
N ARG A 58 -8.08 -9.47 12.11
CA ARG A 58 -9.42 -9.73 12.65
C ARG A 58 -9.35 -10.10 14.14
N ASP A 59 -8.44 -10.96 14.51
CA ASP A 59 -8.27 -11.41 15.90
C ASP A 59 -7.71 -10.28 16.80
N ALA A 60 -6.84 -9.42 16.26
CA ALA A 60 -6.37 -8.22 16.97
C ALA A 60 -7.51 -7.21 17.22
N VAL A 61 -8.42 -7.03 16.25
CA VAL A 61 -9.62 -6.20 16.41
C VAL A 61 -10.54 -6.78 17.49
N LYS A 62 -10.80 -8.08 17.45
CA LYS A 62 -11.61 -8.76 18.49
C LYS A 62 -11.04 -8.58 19.89
N ARG A 63 -9.72 -8.64 20.02
CA ARG A 63 -9.01 -8.44 21.29
C ARG A 63 -8.82 -6.96 21.66
N ARG A 64 -9.32 -6.04 20.85
CA ARG A 64 -9.19 -4.59 21.03
C ARG A 64 -7.74 -4.08 21.06
N VAL A 65 -6.82 -4.81 20.41
CA VAL A 65 -5.42 -4.38 20.21
C VAL A 65 -5.35 -3.27 19.17
N VAL A 66 -6.18 -3.38 18.13
CA VAL A 66 -6.41 -2.32 17.13
C VAL A 66 -7.90 -2.02 17.04
N SER A 67 -8.27 -0.79 16.70
CA SER A 67 -9.67 -0.36 16.70
C SER A 67 -10.46 -0.89 15.50
N SER A 68 -9.80 -1.09 14.35
CA SER A 68 -10.43 -1.57 13.11
C SER A 68 -9.38 -2.09 12.13
N GLY A 69 -9.82 -2.78 11.08
CA GLY A 69 -8.97 -3.17 9.95
C GLY A 69 -8.38 -1.96 9.25
N ARG A 70 -9.17 -0.91 9.01
CA ARG A 70 -8.67 0.34 8.43
C ARG A 70 -7.59 0.98 9.30
N HIS A 71 -7.77 1.03 10.63
CA HIS A 71 -6.74 1.57 11.52
C HIS A 71 -5.45 0.75 11.41
N HIS A 72 -5.56 -0.57 11.41
CA HIS A 72 -4.39 -1.44 11.21
C HIS A 72 -3.72 -1.15 9.86
N TYR A 73 -4.50 -1.06 8.77
CA TYR A 73 -3.96 -0.81 7.44
C TYR A 73 -3.19 0.51 7.37
N VAL A 74 -3.77 1.60 7.87
CA VAL A 74 -3.14 2.93 7.87
C VAL A 74 -1.84 2.95 8.68
N SER A 75 -1.82 2.26 9.83
CA SER A 75 -0.69 2.28 10.77
C SER A 75 0.40 1.27 10.42
N PHE A 76 0.04 0.12 9.88
CA PHE A 76 0.95 -1.01 9.67
C PHE A 76 0.78 -1.69 8.30
N GLY A 77 -0.46 -2.04 7.94
CA GLY A 77 -0.75 -2.91 6.80
C GLY A 77 -0.23 -2.39 5.46
N TYR A 78 -0.30 -1.08 5.22
CA TYR A 78 0.29 -0.45 4.03
C TYR A 78 1.80 -0.76 3.93
N TYR A 79 2.52 -0.61 5.03
CA TYR A 79 3.97 -0.84 5.08
C TYR A 79 4.35 -2.32 5.10
N GLU A 80 3.39 -3.19 5.44
CA GLU A 80 3.49 -4.64 5.35
C GLU A 80 3.07 -5.18 3.98
N HIS A 81 2.82 -4.29 3.00
CA HIS A 81 2.37 -4.63 1.65
C HIS A 81 1.03 -5.38 1.61
N ARG A 82 0.15 -5.14 2.60
CA ARG A 82 -1.21 -5.70 2.59
C ARG A 82 -2.11 -4.91 1.65
N MET A 83 -3.02 -5.60 1.01
CA MET A 83 -4.00 -4.99 0.11
C MET A 83 -5.17 -4.40 0.92
N PRO A 84 -5.66 -3.18 0.59
CA PRO A 84 -6.76 -2.54 1.33
C PRO A 84 -8.13 -3.09 0.95
N THR A 85 -8.24 -3.70 -0.21
CA THR A 85 -9.47 -4.28 -0.80
C THR A 85 -9.08 -5.31 -1.83
N SER A 86 -10.06 -6.10 -2.30
CA SER A 86 -9.85 -6.97 -3.46
C SER A 86 -9.48 -6.14 -4.70
N ILE A 87 -8.40 -6.51 -5.35
CA ILE A 87 -7.93 -5.89 -6.59
C ILE A 87 -7.90 -6.97 -7.67
N HIS A 88 -8.71 -6.81 -8.70
CA HIS A 88 -8.74 -7.71 -9.84
C HIS A 88 -7.77 -7.24 -10.92
N ILE A 89 -6.92 -8.15 -11.38
CA ILE A 89 -5.99 -7.84 -12.46
C ILE A 89 -6.66 -7.98 -13.83
N ASN A 90 -6.10 -7.35 -14.85
CA ASN A 90 -6.33 -7.75 -16.23
C ASN A 90 -5.35 -8.88 -16.56
N GLU A 91 -5.81 -10.12 -16.56
CA GLU A 91 -4.95 -11.31 -16.70
C GLU A 91 -4.09 -11.25 -17.97
N LYS A 92 -4.69 -10.93 -19.11
CA LYS A 92 -3.97 -10.85 -20.39
C LYS A 92 -2.86 -9.79 -20.31
N TRP A 93 -3.21 -8.57 -19.94
CA TRP A 93 -2.26 -7.48 -19.83
C TRP A 93 -1.15 -7.80 -18.81
N TYR A 94 -1.51 -8.42 -17.68
CA TYR A 94 -0.57 -8.77 -16.62
C TYR A 94 0.48 -9.77 -17.10
N LEU A 95 0.06 -10.82 -17.80
CA LEU A 95 0.99 -11.83 -18.30
C LEU A 95 1.84 -11.33 -19.48
N GLU A 96 1.31 -10.42 -20.29
CA GLU A 96 2.07 -9.76 -21.35
C GLU A 96 3.11 -8.79 -20.78
N SER A 97 2.75 -8.07 -19.69
CA SER A 97 3.63 -7.10 -19.02
C SER A 97 4.69 -7.76 -18.14
N TYR A 98 4.39 -8.95 -17.62
CA TYR A 98 5.28 -9.71 -16.73
C TYR A 98 5.54 -11.12 -17.24
N PRO A 99 6.44 -11.29 -18.26
CA PRO A 99 6.72 -12.59 -18.87
C PRO A 99 7.26 -13.63 -17.90
N ASP A 100 7.94 -13.20 -16.85
CA ASP A 100 8.42 -14.06 -15.76
C ASP A 100 7.27 -14.75 -15.02
N VAL A 101 6.16 -14.06 -14.83
CA VAL A 101 4.94 -14.63 -14.23
C VAL A 101 4.31 -15.66 -15.18
N ALA A 102 4.21 -15.34 -16.47
CA ALA A 102 3.69 -16.27 -17.46
C ALA A 102 4.52 -17.57 -17.50
N GLU A 103 5.84 -17.48 -17.39
CA GLU A 103 6.74 -18.62 -17.30
C GLU A 103 6.51 -19.43 -16.01
N ALA A 104 6.37 -18.76 -14.87
CA ALA A 104 6.10 -19.41 -13.58
C ALA A 104 4.77 -20.17 -13.59
N ILE A 105 3.75 -19.64 -14.28
CA ILE A 105 2.46 -20.32 -14.45
C ILE A 105 2.62 -21.56 -15.32
N ARG A 106 3.38 -21.47 -16.45
CA ARG A 106 3.68 -22.63 -17.30
C ARG A 106 4.40 -23.74 -16.53
N LYS A 107 5.24 -23.38 -15.58
CA LYS A 107 5.95 -24.32 -14.68
C LYS A 107 5.08 -24.83 -13.53
N GLY A 108 3.84 -24.38 -13.40
CA GLY A 108 2.93 -24.81 -12.35
C GLY A 108 3.23 -24.18 -10.96
N ILE A 109 4.07 -23.12 -10.89
CA ILE A 109 4.39 -22.44 -9.63
C ILE A 109 3.18 -21.62 -9.15
N TYR A 110 2.48 -20.95 -10.06
CA TYR A 110 1.25 -20.21 -9.77
C TYR A 110 0.11 -20.72 -10.65
N LYS A 111 -1.12 -20.65 -10.12
CA LYS A 111 -2.33 -21.07 -10.84
C LYS A 111 -2.76 -20.06 -11.90
N SER A 112 -2.48 -18.77 -11.67
CA SER A 112 -2.89 -17.66 -12.53
C SER A 112 -2.09 -16.40 -12.21
N GLY A 113 -2.18 -15.39 -13.06
CA GLY A 113 -1.64 -14.06 -12.78
C GLY A 113 -2.30 -13.43 -11.55
N GLN A 114 -3.63 -13.60 -11.38
CA GLN A 114 -4.34 -13.15 -10.18
C GLN A 114 -3.75 -13.77 -8.91
N ALA A 115 -3.49 -15.08 -8.90
CA ALA A 115 -2.88 -15.75 -7.75
C ALA A 115 -1.47 -15.23 -7.46
N HIS A 116 -0.65 -15.02 -8.49
CA HIS A 116 0.66 -14.40 -8.34
C HIS A 116 0.56 -12.99 -7.76
N PHE A 117 -0.33 -12.16 -8.33
CA PHE A 117 -0.51 -10.78 -7.88
C PHE A 117 -0.87 -10.70 -6.40
N GLU A 118 -1.82 -11.52 -5.96
CA GLU A 118 -2.26 -11.53 -4.55
C GLU A 118 -1.21 -12.05 -3.58
N LEU A 119 -0.40 -13.01 -4.01
CA LEU A 119 0.61 -13.63 -3.14
C LEU A 119 1.87 -12.79 -3.01
N VAL A 120 2.36 -12.25 -4.12
CA VAL A 120 3.66 -11.55 -4.14
C VAL A 120 3.66 -10.29 -5.01
N GLY A 121 2.92 -10.27 -6.12
CA GLY A 121 3.00 -9.21 -7.13
C GLY A 121 2.63 -7.83 -6.59
N PHE A 122 1.60 -7.74 -5.75
CA PHE A 122 1.24 -6.47 -5.10
C PHE A 122 2.39 -5.96 -4.23
N GLY A 123 2.99 -6.82 -3.41
CA GLY A 123 4.14 -6.47 -2.56
C GLY A 123 5.41 -6.13 -3.35
N GLU A 124 5.55 -6.68 -4.55
CA GLU A 124 6.64 -6.34 -5.48
C GLU A 124 6.40 -5.02 -6.22
N GLY A 125 5.24 -4.38 -6.03
CA GLY A 125 4.87 -3.14 -6.73
C GLY A 125 4.44 -3.37 -8.18
N ARG A 126 4.05 -4.59 -8.57
CA ARG A 126 3.51 -4.83 -9.91
C ARG A 126 2.12 -4.23 -10.04
N LEU A 127 1.82 -3.70 -11.22
CA LEU A 127 0.52 -3.09 -11.50
C LEU A 127 -0.48 -4.16 -11.91
N PRO A 128 -1.76 -4.05 -11.48
CA PRO A 128 -2.78 -5.03 -11.83
C PRO A 128 -3.31 -4.88 -13.26
N TYR A 129 -3.24 -3.68 -13.82
CA TYR A 129 -3.67 -3.32 -15.18
C TYR A 129 -3.02 -2.01 -15.63
N ALA A 130 -3.10 -1.72 -16.93
CA ALA A 130 -2.59 -0.47 -17.48
C ALA A 130 -3.26 0.75 -16.81
N ASN A 131 -2.47 1.80 -16.59
CA ASN A 131 -2.95 3.06 -15.98
C ASN A 131 -3.51 2.94 -14.56
N PHE A 132 -3.14 1.87 -13.82
CA PHE A 132 -3.45 1.81 -12.40
C PHE A 132 -2.77 2.98 -11.68
N GLN A 133 -3.54 3.71 -10.88
CA GLN A 133 -3.06 4.85 -10.09
C GLN A 133 -3.47 4.68 -8.63
N PHE A 134 -2.57 5.09 -7.77
CA PHE A 134 -2.78 5.16 -6.32
C PHE A 134 -3.55 6.42 -5.91
#